data_e41b0efc44fa04f9459d32918fcbcc2a
#
_entry.id   e41b0efc44fa04f9459d32918fcbcc2a
#
_cell.length_a   1.000
_cell.length_b   1.000
_cell.length_c   1.000
_cell.angle_alpha   90.00
_cell.angle_beta   90.00
_cell.angle_gamma   90.00
#
_symmetry.space_group_name_H-M   'P 1'
#
loop_
_entity.id
_entity.type
_entity.pdbx_description
1 polymer ?
#
loop_
_entity_poly.entity_id
_entity_poly.type
_entity_poly.pdbx_seq_one_letter_code
_entity_poly.pdbx_strand_id
1 'polypeptide(L)'
;LASCSDDDINGSSGFNPNQPIEITEFYPDSGGIATPMIIEGRNFGTDTTGMKVYFEDVDGIRHPAGLVSSNGSRIYAFVPKGLTFKREMNILVERGTPDGQEYIGKAPDQFLYKTQTSVSTVAGLASPDNNINTVGGDLATCTFSSPFYLCIDGEDNIFVVDRKGDSGKA
;
A
#
# COMPACT_ATOMS: atom_id res chain seq x y z
N LEU A 1 -46.68 34.98 -1.05
CA LEU A 1 -45.46 34.78 -1.80
C LEU A 1 -44.48 34.09 -0.85
N ALA A 2 -44.49 32.76 -0.91
CA ALA A 2 -43.48 31.95 -0.21
C ALA A 2 -42.24 31.91 -1.13
N SER A 3 -41.16 32.50 -0.68
CA SER A 3 -39.81 32.33 -1.23
C SER A 3 -39.33 30.96 -0.81
N CYS A 4 -39.29 29.98 -1.69
CA CYS A 4 -38.44 28.85 -1.54
C CYS A 4 -37.01 29.39 -1.61
N SER A 5 -36.30 29.38 -0.49
CA SER A 5 -34.86 29.40 -0.54
C SER A 5 -34.45 28.06 -1.12
N ASP A 6 -34.00 28.06 -2.37
CA ASP A 6 -33.16 27.00 -2.87
C ASP A 6 -31.97 26.91 -1.91
N ASP A 7 -31.96 25.87 -1.10
CA ASP A 7 -30.72 25.40 -0.52
C ASP A 7 -29.87 24.98 -1.70
N ASP A 8 -29.05 25.92 -2.15
CA ASP A 8 -27.97 25.67 -3.08
C ASP A 8 -27.13 24.54 -2.50
N ILE A 9 -27.38 23.34 -3.02
CA ILE A 9 -26.38 22.25 -3.01
C ILE A 9 -25.32 22.68 -4.04
N ASN A 10 -24.85 23.89 -3.88
CA ASN A 10 -23.62 24.31 -4.51
C ASN A 10 -22.52 23.71 -3.66
N GLY A 11 -22.30 22.41 -3.88
CA GLY A 11 -21.12 21.75 -3.38
C GLY A 11 -19.93 22.56 -3.81
N SER A 12 -19.48 23.47 -2.94
CA SER A 12 -18.24 24.20 -3.14
C SER A 12 -17.17 23.17 -3.43
N SER A 13 -16.81 23.01 -4.69
CA SER A 13 -15.78 22.07 -5.13
C SER A 13 -14.40 22.45 -4.60
N GLY A 14 -14.32 23.60 -3.91
CA GLY A 14 -13.11 24.13 -3.31
C GLY A 14 -12.93 23.74 -1.84
N PHE A 15 -11.69 23.60 -1.42
CA PHE A 15 -11.30 23.51 -0.02
C PHE A 15 -11.54 24.87 0.67
N ASN A 16 -12.16 24.86 1.86
CA ASN A 16 -12.37 26.05 2.68
C ASN A 16 -11.47 26.00 3.92
N PRO A 17 -10.45 26.86 4.03
CA PRO A 17 -9.52 26.86 5.16
C PRO A 17 -10.16 27.29 6.49
N ASN A 18 -11.37 27.86 6.47
CA ASN A 18 -12.10 28.22 7.67
C ASN A 18 -12.96 27.09 8.25
N GLN A 19 -12.96 25.93 7.60
CA GLN A 19 -13.67 24.74 8.03
C GLN A 19 -12.69 23.58 8.23
N PRO A 20 -12.92 22.72 9.23
CA PRO A 20 -12.09 21.55 9.42
C PRO A 20 -12.27 20.56 8.26
N ILE A 21 -11.22 19.78 7.98
CA ILE A 21 -11.33 18.56 7.19
C ILE A 21 -11.97 17.51 8.11
N GLU A 22 -13.11 16.99 7.71
CA GLU A 22 -13.84 15.98 8.48
C GLU A 22 -13.89 14.69 7.68
N ILE A 23 -13.35 13.62 8.25
CA ILE A 23 -13.46 12.25 7.70
C ILE A 23 -14.58 11.58 8.50
N THR A 24 -15.63 11.12 7.82
CA THR A 24 -16.77 10.45 8.44
C THR A 24 -16.61 8.95 8.45
N GLU A 25 -16.15 8.38 7.34
CA GLU A 25 -15.93 6.94 7.19
C GLU A 25 -14.93 6.67 6.06
N PHE A 26 -14.50 5.42 5.97
CA PHE A 26 -13.72 4.92 4.85
C PHE A 26 -14.02 3.44 4.63
N TYR A 27 -13.82 2.98 3.42
CA TYR A 27 -13.96 1.56 3.07
C TYR A 27 -13.01 1.15 1.94
N PRO A 28 -12.53 -0.10 1.97
CA PRO A 28 -12.73 -1.10 3.03
C PRO A 28 -12.04 -0.71 4.35
N ASP A 29 -12.47 -1.32 5.45
CA ASP A 29 -11.87 -1.16 6.79
C ASP A 29 -10.53 -1.89 6.93
N SER A 30 -10.22 -2.76 5.99
CA SER A 30 -9.02 -3.58 6.02
C SER A 30 -8.55 -3.95 4.62
N GLY A 31 -7.25 -4.16 4.46
CA GLY A 31 -6.67 -4.58 3.18
C GLY A 31 -5.14 -4.58 3.20
N GLY A 32 -4.55 -5.07 2.12
CA GLY A 32 -3.10 -5.06 1.92
C GLY A 32 -2.66 -3.94 0.98
N ILE A 33 -1.40 -4.03 0.55
CA ILE A 33 -0.83 -3.12 -0.45
C ILE A 33 -1.73 -2.98 -1.69
N ALA A 34 -1.83 -1.75 -2.19
CA ALA A 34 -2.60 -1.39 -3.38
C ALA A 34 -4.11 -1.70 -3.31
N THR A 35 -4.64 -1.99 -2.12
CA THR A 35 -6.09 -2.08 -1.94
C THR A 35 -6.72 -0.71 -2.28
N PRO A 36 -7.69 -0.64 -3.21
CA PRO A 36 -8.40 0.59 -3.48
C PRO A 36 -9.26 0.96 -2.28
N MET A 37 -9.23 2.24 -1.92
CA MET A 37 -9.93 2.79 -0.76
C MET A 37 -10.72 4.02 -1.16
N ILE A 38 -11.88 4.18 -0.54
CA ILE A 38 -12.69 5.38 -0.60
C ILE A 38 -12.75 5.97 0.81
N ILE A 39 -12.47 7.26 0.92
CA ILE A 39 -12.57 8.01 2.17
C ILE A 39 -13.69 9.01 1.98
N GLU A 40 -14.70 8.96 2.83
CA GLU A 40 -15.86 9.87 2.81
C GLU A 40 -15.74 10.92 3.89
N GLY A 41 -16.22 12.12 3.57
CA GLY A 41 -16.14 13.23 4.51
C GLY A 41 -16.55 14.56 3.90
N ARG A 42 -15.97 15.63 4.43
CA ARG A 42 -16.26 17.00 4.00
C ARG A 42 -15.00 17.83 3.94
N ASN A 43 -15.08 18.87 3.10
CA ASN A 43 -14.04 19.88 2.96
C ASN A 43 -12.70 19.34 2.44
N PHE A 44 -12.74 18.31 1.61
CA PHE A 44 -11.52 17.80 0.96
C PHE A 44 -11.05 18.71 -0.19
N GLY A 45 -11.99 19.36 -0.90
CA GLY A 45 -11.74 20.02 -2.17
C GLY A 45 -11.57 19.03 -3.32
N THR A 46 -11.73 19.49 -4.55
CA THR A 46 -11.60 18.67 -5.78
C THR A 46 -10.19 18.69 -6.38
N ASP A 47 -9.44 19.74 -6.11
CA ASP A 47 -8.05 19.84 -6.53
C ASP A 47 -7.17 18.98 -5.64
N THR A 48 -6.46 18.04 -6.23
CA THR A 48 -5.54 17.14 -5.52
C THR A 48 -4.15 17.75 -5.32
N THR A 49 -3.88 18.92 -5.90
CA THR A 49 -2.62 19.65 -5.68
C THR A 49 -2.55 20.09 -4.22
N GLY A 50 -1.49 19.69 -3.52
CA GLY A 50 -1.34 19.94 -2.08
C GLY A 50 -2.20 19.09 -1.15
N MET A 51 -2.96 18.12 -1.71
CA MET A 51 -3.65 17.11 -0.92
C MET A 51 -2.78 15.87 -0.77
N LYS A 52 -2.71 15.34 0.45
CA LYS A 52 -2.02 14.09 0.73
C LYS A 52 -2.89 13.22 1.65
N VAL A 53 -2.83 11.93 1.44
CA VAL A 53 -3.45 10.95 2.31
C VAL A 53 -2.34 10.11 2.94
N TYR A 54 -2.42 9.90 4.24
CA TYR A 54 -1.43 9.13 4.98
C TYR A 54 -2.08 8.01 5.78
N PHE A 55 -1.34 6.94 5.88
CA PHE A 55 -1.53 5.90 6.87
C PHE A 55 -0.49 6.11 7.98
N GLU A 56 -0.95 6.54 9.15
CA GLU A 56 -0.10 6.78 10.31
C GLU A 56 -0.10 5.56 11.21
N ASP A 57 1.07 5.04 11.47
CA ASP A 57 1.23 3.87 12.34
C ASP A 57 1.22 4.24 13.83
N VAL A 58 1.32 3.23 14.69
CA VAL A 58 1.31 3.39 16.16
C VAL A 58 2.50 4.18 16.69
N ASP A 59 3.59 4.30 15.93
CA ASP A 59 4.76 5.11 16.29
C ASP A 59 4.65 6.55 15.74
N GLY A 60 3.55 6.88 15.07
CA GLY A 60 3.31 8.19 14.47
C GLY A 60 4.03 8.40 13.14
N ILE A 61 4.56 7.32 12.52
CA ILE A 61 5.20 7.41 11.21
C ILE A 61 4.12 7.43 10.12
N ARG A 62 4.19 8.41 9.24
CA ARG A 62 3.22 8.61 8.17
C ARG A 62 3.71 8.00 6.86
N HIS A 63 2.91 7.11 6.31
CA HIS A 63 3.15 6.44 5.04
C HIS A 63 2.20 7.01 3.98
N PRO A 64 2.71 7.64 2.92
CA PRO A 64 1.88 8.29 1.92
C PRO A 64 1.10 7.25 1.09
N ALA A 65 -0.20 7.44 1.00
CA ALA A 65 -1.09 6.67 0.14
C ALA A 65 -0.98 7.11 -1.32
N GLY A 66 -1.35 6.22 -2.24
CA GLY A 66 -1.51 6.56 -3.64
C GLY A 66 -2.82 7.33 -3.87
N LEU A 67 -2.77 8.66 -3.86
CA LEU A 67 -3.95 9.49 -4.12
C LEU A 67 -4.31 9.43 -5.61
N VAL A 68 -5.58 9.20 -5.91
CA VAL A 68 -6.11 9.12 -7.29
C VAL A 68 -6.90 10.37 -7.64
N SER A 69 -7.95 10.66 -6.86
CA SER A 69 -8.85 11.77 -7.13
C SER A 69 -9.65 12.17 -5.89
N SER A 70 -10.24 13.35 -5.94
CA SER A 70 -11.22 13.82 -4.96
C SER A 70 -12.38 14.52 -5.67
N ASN A 71 -13.59 14.37 -5.15
CA ASN A 71 -14.76 15.13 -5.60
C ASN A 71 -15.27 16.13 -4.55
N GLY A 72 -14.46 16.40 -3.52
CA GLY A 72 -14.80 17.31 -2.43
C GLY A 72 -15.37 16.62 -1.19
N SER A 73 -16.11 15.54 -1.36
CA SER A 73 -16.70 14.73 -0.27
C SER A 73 -16.18 13.29 -0.25
N ARG A 74 -15.53 12.85 -1.32
CA ARG A 74 -14.93 11.52 -1.44
C ARG A 74 -13.52 11.63 -1.99
N ILE A 75 -12.60 10.88 -1.39
CA ILE A 75 -11.24 10.70 -1.88
C ILE A 75 -11.08 9.24 -2.30
N TYR A 76 -10.47 9.04 -3.47
CA TYR A 76 -10.08 7.73 -3.97
C TYR A 76 -8.57 7.59 -3.82
N ALA A 77 -8.13 6.57 -3.11
CA ALA A 77 -6.73 6.32 -2.82
C ALA A 77 -6.40 4.84 -2.84
N PHE A 78 -5.11 4.51 -2.82
CA PHE A 78 -4.60 3.16 -2.66
C PHE A 78 -3.79 3.05 -1.38
N VAL A 79 -3.96 1.94 -0.68
CA VAL A 79 -3.15 1.57 0.48
C VAL A 79 -1.67 1.52 0.10
N PRO A 80 -0.77 2.21 0.83
CA PRO A 80 0.64 2.29 0.49
C PRO A 80 1.39 0.97 0.68
N LYS A 81 2.57 0.88 0.08
CA LYS A 81 3.53 -0.20 0.32
C LYS A 81 4.33 0.07 1.61
N GLY A 82 4.94 -0.96 2.15
CA GLY A 82 5.92 -0.81 3.25
C GLY A 82 5.34 -0.85 4.67
N LEU A 83 4.07 -1.22 4.83
CA LEU A 83 3.39 -1.33 6.12
C LEU A 83 3.55 -2.74 6.74
N THR A 84 4.75 -3.30 6.75
CA THR A 84 4.99 -4.74 6.91
C THR A 84 4.66 -5.31 8.29
N PHE A 85 4.70 -4.51 9.36
CA PHE A 85 4.56 -5.04 10.75
C PHE A 85 3.50 -4.32 11.57
N LYS A 86 2.87 -3.29 11.04
CA LYS A 86 1.92 -2.43 11.74
C LYS A 86 0.52 -2.71 11.23
N ARG A 87 -0.35 -3.23 12.07
CA ARG A 87 -1.68 -3.68 11.67
C ARG A 87 -2.73 -2.58 11.72
N GLU A 88 -2.68 -1.72 12.73
CA GLU A 88 -3.66 -0.66 12.95
C GLU A 88 -3.09 0.67 12.52
N MET A 89 -3.76 1.32 11.59
CA MET A 89 -3.33 2.56 10.96
C MET A 89 -4.38 3.64 11.12
N ASN A 90 -3.98 4.82 11.56
CA ASN A 90 -4.84 5.99 11.46
C ASN A 90 -4.82 6.50 10.01
N ILE A 91 -5.97 6.87 9.48
CA ILE A 91 -6.05 7.52 8.17
C ILE A 91 -6.10 9.03 8.40
N LEU A 92 -5.19 9.73 7.74
CA LEU A 92 -5.09 11.18 7.77
C LEU A 92 -5.26 11.74 6.35
N VAL A 93 -6.02 12.82 6.24
CA VAL A 93 -6.06 13.66 5.04
C VAL A 93 -5.42 14.99 5.38
N GLU A 94 -4.36 15.33 4.67
CA GLU A 94 -3.63 16.58 4.81
C GLU A 94 -3.87 17.45 3.58
N ARG A 95 -4.09 18.73 3.83
CA ARG A 95 -4.24 19.73 2.79
C ARG A 95 -3.31 20.89 3.07
N GLY A 96 -2.35 21.12 2.18
CA GLY A 96 -1.51 22.31 2.16
C GLY A 96 -2.16 23.42 1.35
N THR A 97 -1.98 24.64 1.78
CA THR A 97 -2.38 25.85 1.05
C THR A 97 -1.16 26.57 0.46
N PRO A 98 -1.33 27.42 -0.58
CA PRO A 98 -0.21 28.12 -1.20
C PRO A 98 0.59 29.03 -0.27
N ASP A 99 -0.01 29.48 0.83
CA ASP A 99 0.62 30.27 1.89
C ASP A 99 1.38 29.41 2.92
N GLY A 100 1.44 28.08 2.71
CA GLY A 100 2.23 27.15 3.53
C GLY A 100 1.53 26.67 4.80
N GLN A 101 0.22 26.89 4.95
CA GLN A 101 -0.54 26.31 6.05
C GLN A 101 -0.95 24.87 5.73
N GLU A 102 -0.98 24.05 6.76
CA GLU A 102 -1.40 22.65 6.66
C GLU A 102 -2.63 22.40 7.52
N TYR A 103 -3.61 21.71 6.95
CA TYR A 103 -4.85 21.32 7.59
C TYR A 103 -4.93 19.79 7.56
N ILE A 104 -5.22 19.18 8.71
CA ILE A 104 -5.22 17.73 8.85
C ILE A 104 -6.57 17.28 9.40
N GLY A 105 -7.21 16.35 8.68
CA GLY A 105 -8.34 15.57 9.15
C GLY A 105 -7.89 14.16 9.51
N LYS A 106 -8.41 13.61 10.59
CA LYS A 106 -8.17 12.23 11.04
C LYS A 106 -9.47 11.45 11.02
N ALA A 107 -9.43 10.21 10.51
CA ALA A 107 -10.56 9.31 10.54
C ALA A 107 -10.92 8.90 11.98
N PRO A 108 -12.21 8.66 12.27
CA PRO A 108 -12.65 8.21 13.59
C PRO A 108 -12.18 6.80 13.92
N ASP A 109 -12.10 5.93 12.90
CA ASP A 109 -11.70 4.54 13.02
C ASP A 109 -10.32 4.28 12.45
N GLN A 110 -9.75 3.12 12.80
CA GLN A 110 -8.46 2.68 12.31
C GLN A 110 -8.62 1.67 11.17
N PHE A 111 -7.77 1.77 10.18
CA PHE A 111 -7.65 0.79 9.10
C PHE A 111 -6.80 -0.39 9.55
N LEU A 112 -7.29 -1.61 9.31
CA LEU A 112 -6.54 -2.83 9.60
C LEU A 112 -5.72 -3.27 8.39
N TYR A 113 -4.40 -3.03 8.43
CA TYR A 113 -3.51 -3.49 7.37
C TYR A 113 -3.31 -5.01 7.42
N LYS A 114 -3.59 -5.67 6.30
CA LYS A 114 -3.40 -7.12 6.13
C LYS A 114 -2.14 -7.36 5.30
N THR A 115 -1.11 -7.92 5.93
CA THR A 115 0.04 -8.43 5.20
C THR A 115 -0.36 -9.69 4.43
N GLN A 116 -0.18 -9.66 3.13
CA GLN A 116 -0.30 -10.86 2.31
C GLN A 116 1.11 -11.38 2.05
N THR A 117 1.41 -12.54 2.59
CA THR A 117 2.64 -13.26 2.26
C THR A 117 2.36 -14.10 1.02
N SER A 118 3.10 -13.84 -0.05
CA SER A 118 3.11 -14.70 -1.23
C SER A 118 4.45 -15.42 -1.32
N VAL A 119 4.39 -16.67 -1.73
CA VAL A 119 5.57 -17.46 -2.04
C VAL A 119 5.55 -17.74 -3.54
N SER A 120 6.64 -17.40 -4.22
CA SER A 120 6.82 -17.69 -5.63
C SER A 120 8.19 -18.30 -5.89
N THR A 121 8.30 -19.08 -6.93
CA THR A 121 9.59 -19.62 -7.37
C THR A 121 10.40 -18.48 -7.99
N VAL A 122 11.56 -18.19 -7.41
CA VAL A 122 12.50 -17.20 -7.96
C VAL A 122 13.38 -17.84 -9.05
N ALA A 123 13.82 -19.09 -8.82
CA ALA A 123 14.67 -19.82 -9.75
C ALA A 123 14.48 -21.31 -9.59
N GLY A 124 14.66 -22.05 -10.67
CA GLY A 124 14.66 -23.50 -10.69
C GLY A 124 13.38 -24.12 -11.24
N LEU A 125 13.54 -25.22 -11.96
CA LEU A 125 12.46 -26.08 -12.42
C LEU A 125 12.32 -27.26 -11.47
N ALA A 126 11.06 -27.57 -11.11
CA ALA A 126 10.74 -28.83 -10.44
C ALA A 126 10.83 -29.98 -11.46
N SER A 127 11.55 -31.04 -11.12
CA SER A 127 11.52 -32.27 -11.92
C SER A 127 10.57 -33.27 -11.28
N PRO A 128 9.65 -33.88 -12.06
CA PRO A 128 8.74 -34.87 -11.54
C PRO A 128 9.44 -36.20 -11.14
N ASP A 129 10.63 -36.45 -11.66
CA ASP A 129 11.31 -37.75 -11.53
C ASP A 129 12.38 -37.79 -10.41
N ASN A 130 12.53 -36.74 -9.61
CA ASN A 130 13.55 -36.64 -8.55
C ASN A 130 15.02 -36.87 -9.03
N ASN A 131 15.25 -36.93 -10.31
CA ASN A 131 16.58 -37.16 -10.91
C ASN A 131 17.08 -35.87 -11.55
N ILE A 132 17.39 -34.90 -10.68
CA ILE A 132 17.81 -33.58 -11.13
C ILE A 132 19.34 -33.50 -11.05
N ASN A 133 19.97 -33.18 -12.16
CA ASN A 133 21.35 -32.67 -12.16
C ASN A 133 21.31 -31.15 -12.03
N THR A 134 22.27 -30.57 -11.32
CA THR A 134 22.47 -29.13 -11.28
C THR A 134 22.84 -28.65 -12.67
N VAL A 135 22.01 -27.82 -13.28
CA VAL A 135 22.22 -27.19 -14.57
C VAL A 135 22.11 -25.69 -14.41
N GLY A 136 23.17 -24.98 -14.82
CA GLY A 136 23.12 -23.51 -14.88
C GLY A 136 22.26 -23.04 -16.05
N GLY A 137 21.87 -21.79 -16.05
CA GLY A 137 21.04 -21.17 -17.09
C GLY A 137 20.25 -19.99 -16.55
N ASP A 138 19.19 -19.62 -17.25
CA ASP A 138 18.27 -18.59 -16.82
C ASP A 138 17.50 -19.04 -15.57
N LEU A 139 17.02 -18.08 -14.78
CA LEU A 139 16.26 -18.35 -13.55
C LEU A 139 15.08 -19.31 -13.76
N ALA A 140 14.44 -19.24 -14.93
CA ALA A 140 13.30 -20.09 -15.28
C ALA A 140 13.70 -21.53 -15.73
N THR A 141 14.95 -21.75 -16.11
CA THR A 141 15.40 -23.02 -16.72
C THR A 141 16.49 -23.74 -15.93
N CYS A 142 17.14 -23.04 -14.99
CA CYS A 142 18.13 -23.67 -14.12
C CYS A 142 17.51 -24.77 -13.25
N THR A 143 18.35 -25.69 -12.80
CA THR A 143 17.93 -26.75 -11.87
C THR A 143 18.93 -26.88 -10.73
N PHE A 144 18.43 -27.22 -9.56
CA PHE A 144 19.22 -27.49 -8.36
C PHE A 144 19.00 -28.95 -7.97
N SER A 145 20.06 -29.67 -7.70
CA SER A 145 19.96 -31.08 -7.31
C SER A 145 19.66 -31.25 -5.81
N SER A 146 20.33 -30.46 -4.96
CA SER A 146 20.16 -30.50 -3.52
C SER A 146 20.57 -29.14 -2.92
N PRO A 147 19.74 -28.09 -3.04
CA PRO A 147 20.04 -26.79 -2.49
C PRO A 147 20.08 -26.88 -0.96
N PHE A 148 21.18 -26.47 -0.34
CA PHE A 148 21.43 -26.65 1.08
C PHE A 148 21.51 -25.34 1.86
N TYR A 149 22.14 -24.33 1.29
CA TYR A 149 22.25 -22.99 1.87
C TYR A 149 21.94 -21.93 0.82
N LEU A 150 21.43 -20.82 1.31
CA LEU A 150 21.16 -19.62 0.53
C LEU A 150 21.65 -18.41 1.32
N CYS A 151 22.29 -17.46 0.65
CA CYS A 151 22.55 -16.13 1.18
C CYS A 151 22.27 -15.05 0.14
N ILE A 152 22.06 -13.85 0.63
CA ILE A 152 21.79 -12.66 -0.21
C ILE A 152 22.81 -11.62 0.21
N ASP A 153 23.47 -10.97 -0.74
CA ASP A 153 24.38 -9.87 -0.50
C ASP A 153 23.68 -8.50 -0.45
N GLY A 154 24.44 -7.43 -0.24
CA GLY A 154 23.92 -6.07 -0.17
C GLY A 154 23.45 -5.49 -1.52
N GLU A 155 23.65 -6.20 -2.62
CA GLU A 155 23.24 -5.84 -4.00
C GLU A 155 22.07 -6.72 -4.48
N ASP A 156 21.43 -7.46 -3.56
CA ASP A 156 20.34 -8.40 -3.83
C ASP A 156 20.72 -9.61 -4.72
N ASN A 157 22.01 -9.95 -4.81
CA ASN A 157 22.43 -11.18 -5.47
C ASN A 157 22.17 -12.39 -4.56
N ILE A 158 21.58 -13.43 -5.12
CA ILE A 158 21.24 -14.66 -4.41
C ILE A 158 22.28 -15.73 -4.72
N PHE A 159 22.96 -16.21 -3.68
CA PHE A 159 23.94 -17.29 -3.77
C PHE A 159 23.32 -18.57 -3.20
N VAL A 160 23.32 -19.62 -3.99
CA VAL A 160 22.80 -20.93 -3.60
C VAL A 160 23.92 -21.94 -3.57
N VAL A 161 24.11 -22.61 -2.42
CA VAL A 161 24.98 -23.77 -2.32
C VAL A 161 24.19 -25.02 -2.63
N ASP A 162 24.48 -25.61 -3.79
CA ASP A 162 23.87 -26.87 -4.22
C ASP A 162 24.82 -28.02 -3.94
N ARG A 163 24.41 -28.93 -3.07
CA ARG A 163 25.18 -30.12 -2.74
C ARG A 163 24.83 -31.21 -3.71
N LYS A 164 25.74 -31.49 -4.64
CA LYS A 164 25.59 -32.64 -5.50
C LYS A 164 25.51 -33.90 -4.60
N GLY A 165 24.37 -34.56 -4.65
CA GLY A 165 24.18 -35.79 -3.88
C GLY A 165 25.32 -36.73 -4.19
N ASP A 166 26.10 -37.06 -3.16
CA ASP A 166 27.09 -38.11 -3.24
C ASP A 166 26.31 -39.41 -3.42
N SER A 167 26.08 -39.80 -4.67
CA SER A 167 25.64 -41.18 -4.97
C SER A 167 26.82 -42.05 -4.59
N GLY A 168 26.78 -42.51 -3.34
CA GLY A 168 27.79 -43.43 -2.80
C GLY A 168 28.12 -44.52 -3.80
N LYS A 169 29.30 -44.43 -4.32
CA LYS A 169 30.05 -45.57 -4.79
C LYS A 169 31.29 -45.60 -3.93
N ALA A 170 31.22 -46.49 -2.94
CA ALA A 170 32.41 -47.07 -2.36
C ALA A 170 33.20 -47.78 -3.47
#